data_716310ded881fe1592585048c69ef38c
#
_entry.id   716310ded881fe1592585048c69ef38c
#
_cell.length_a   1.000
_cell.length_b   1.000
_cell.length_c   1.000
_cell.angle_alpha   90.00
_cell.angle_beta   90.00
_cell.angle_gamma   90.00
#
_symmetry.space_group_name_H-M   'P 1'
#
loop_
_entity.id
_entity.type
_entity.pdbx_description
1 polymer ?
#
loop_
_entity_poly.entity_id
_entity_poly.type
_entity_poly.pdbx_seq_one_letter_code
_entity_poly.pdbx_strand_id
1 'polypeptide(L)'
;MRNISRKGLLWLLIVVASITAGSMIYIKGQWVVDERSPTVAFVQHHMTNPNGTLASYLQDATSEEPDIVAGREALSESLGLWMQYAIAKNDEALFKQNYDLLTTYYLMPQKYIAWKLDAEGESSVTTNALGDDLRIIGALLSAAELWEQDKASVLETAAELTKTLNQSVQMEGYYVDFHDFSNGISSDTLSLAYVDLPALKAMEQHELLEPGTYEKYGDMLKSMPDDGVFYPKSFNVTSKTYIYDDKVNLIDQLIVANHLATTSHKPDKLISFLKKEFKTRKQLAGQYKRSDHTPVVAYESPSVYGLAILLAIKSGDPKWAKQLYNHMITFRSQDPNYPGGYVFNGNTHAFDNLFPLIAETELQKYLRK
;
A
#
# COMPACT_ATOMS: atom_id res chain seq x y z
N MET A 1 -51.44 -47.38 9.52
CA MET A 1 -50.82 -46.34 8.62
C MET A 1 -51.88 -45.28 8.39
N ARG A 2 -51.65 -44.04 8.89
CA ARG A 2 -52.61 -42.95 8.69
C ARG A 2 -52.41 -42.40 7.26
N ASN A 3 -53.45 -42.52 6.42
CA ASN A 3 -53.44 -41.91 5.08
C ASN A 3 -53.42 -40.39 5.18
N ILE A 4 -52.33 -39.78 4.74
CA ILE A 4 -52.23 -38.32 4.60
C ILE A 4 -53.18 -37.92 3.45
N SER A 5 -54.16 -37.06 3.74
CA SER A 5 -55.10 -36.61 2.72
C SER A 5 -54.34 -35.76 1.63
N ARG A 6 -54.84 -35.79 0.37
CA ARG A 6 -54.26 -35.00 -0.72
C ARG A 6 -54.06 -33.51 -0.37
N LYS A 7 -54.94 -32.97 0.47
CA LYS A 7 -54.80 -31.60 1.02
C LYS A 7 -53.63 -31.45 1.97
N GLY A 8 -53.39 -32.46 2.84
CA GLY A 8 -52.24 -32.45 3.75
C GLY A 8 -50.90 -32.56 3.01
N LEU A 9 -50.83 -33.34 1.92
CA LEU A 9 -49.64 -33.44 1.08
C LEU A 9 -49.37 -32.14 0.35
N LEU A 10 -50.40 -31.44 -0.14
CA LEU A 10 -50.28 -30.13 -0.81
C LEU A 10 -49.76 -29.05 0.16
N TRP A 11 -50.28 -29.04 1.41
CA TRP A 11 -49.77 -28.12 2.46
C TRP A 11 -48.33 -28.40 2.83
N LEU A 12 -47.91 -29.68 2.91
CA LEU A 12 -46.54 -30.05 3.19
C LEU A 12 -45.58 -29.59 2.08
N LEU A 13 -45.99 -29.73 0.81
CA LEU A 13 -45.20 -29.24 -0.35
C LEU A 13 -45.09 -27.70 -0.39
N ILE A 14 -46.16 -26.98 -0.02
CA ILE A 14 -46.11 -25.52 0.06
C ILE A 14 -45.18 -25.05 1.19
N VAL A 15 -45.22 -25.69 2.36
CA VAL A 15 -44.33 -25.37 3.50
C VAL A 15 -42.87 -25.68 3.16
N VAL A 16 -42.59 -26.82 2.53
CA VAL A 16 -41.23 -27.16 2.08
C VAL A 16 -40.73 -26.20 1.01
N ALA A 17 -41.59 -25.83 0.03
CA ALA A 17 -41.24 -24.85 -0.98
C ALA A 17 -41.01 -23.45 -0.39
N SER A 18 -41.76 -23.06 0.63
CA SER A 18 -41.57 -21.77 1.33
C SER A 18 -40.32 -21.77 2.18
N ILE A 19 -39.97 -22.90 2.84
CA ILE A 19 -38.71 -23.02 3.58
C ILE A 19 -37.49 -23.02 2.64
N THR A 20 -37.57 -23.72 1.49
CA THR A 20 -36.48 -23.73 0.50
C THR A 20 -36.32 -22.38 -0.18
N ALA A 21 -37.43 -21.67 -0.51
CA ALA A 21 -37.38 -20.30 -1.05
C ALA A 21 -36.86 -19.31 -0.01
N GLY A 22 -37.32 -19.44 1.26
CA GLY A 22 -36.80 -18.62 2.36
C GLY A 22 -35.32 -18.86 2.64
N SER A 23 -34.88 -20.13 2.58
CA SER A 23 -33.47 -20.49 2.72
C SER A 23 -32.63 -20.01 1.55
N MET A 24 -33.13 -20.08 0.30
CA MET A 24 -32.45 -19.51 -0.87
C MET A 24 -32.39 -17.98 -0.83
N ILE A 25 -33.45 -17.30 -0.34
CA ILE A 25 -33.44 -15.86 -0.15
C ILE A 25 -32.51 -15.48 1.01
N TYR A 26 -32.50 -16.25 2.09
CA TYR A 26 -31.56 -16.04 3.20
C TYR A 26 -30.10 -16.31 2.77
N ILE A 27 -29.85 -17.38 2.02
CA ILE A 27 -28.54 -17.69 1.44
C ILE A 27 -28.15 -16.65 0.39
N LYS A 28 -29.07 -16.19 -0.50
CA LYS A 28 -28.79 -15.06 -1.42
C LYS A 28 -28.65 -13.73 -0.68
N GLY A 29 -29.36 -13.51 0.41
CA GLY A 29 -29.22 -12.32 1.27
C GLY A 29 -27.91 -12.31 2.07
N GLN A 30 -27.35 -13.48 2.40
CA GLN A 30 -26.00 -13.58 2.98
C GLN A 30 -24.88 -13.51 1.93
N TRP A 31 -25.20 -13.67 0.63
CA TRP A 31 -24.27 -13.48 -0.48
C TRP A 31 -24.30 -12.03 -1.05
N VAL A 32 -25.06 -11.11 -0.47
CA VAL A 32 -24.69 -9.70 -0.42
C VAL A 32 -23.60 -9.61 0.65
N VAL A 33 -22.45 -10.21 0.38
CA VAL A 33 -21.19 -9.90 1.03
C VAL A 33 -21.10 -8.37 0.94
N ASP A 34 -21.13 -7.70 2.08
CA ASP A 34 -20.67 -6.33 2.18
C ASP A 34 -19.40 -6.27 1.33
N GLU A 35 -19.42 -5.55 0.21
CA GLU A 35 -18.28 -5.48 -0.74
C GLU A 35 -17.05 -4.86 -0.09
N ARG A 36 -17.17 -4.46 1.18
CA ARG A 36 -16.09 -3.95 1.99
C ARG A 36 -15.37 -5.09 2.69
N SER A 37 -14.07 -5.18 2.45
CA SER A 37 -13.21 -6.03 3.27
C SER A 37 -13.40 -5.71 4.75
N PRO A 38 -13.48 -6.70 5.66
CA PRO A 38 -13.55 -6.45 7.10
C PRO A 38 -12.40 -5.59 7.61
N THR A 39 -11.26 -5.58 6.92
CA THR A 39 -10.11 -4.72 7.20
C THR A 39 -10.43 -3.23 7.01
N VAL A 40 -11.35 -2.87 6.09
CA VAL A 40 -11.81 -1.48 5.93
C VAL A 40 -12.48 -0.98 7.21
N ALA A 41 -13.42 -1.76 7.73
CA ALA A 41 -14.11 -1.41 8.97
C ALA A 41 -13.12 -1.28 10.13
N PHE A 42 -12.14 -2.19 10.23
CA PHE A 42 -11.08 -2.11 11.23
C PHE A 42 -10.28 -0.81 11.10
N VAL A 43 -9.81 -0.46 9.91
CA VAL A 43 -9.05 0.78 9.69
C VAL A 43 -9.88 2.00 10.08
N GLN A 44 -11.13 2.07 9.63
CA GLN A 44 -12.02 3.19 9.91
C GLN A 44 -12.38 3.34 11.39
N HIS A 45 -12.56 2.23 12.13
CA HIS A 45 -12.99 2.29 13.52
C HIS A 45 -11.84 2.34 14.52
N HIS A 46 -10.69 1.73 14.21
CA HIS A 46 -9.61 1.56 15.17
C HIS A 46 -8.33 2.34 14.82
N MET A 47 -8.06 2.53 13.51
CA MET A 47 -6.85 3.20 13.06
C MET A 47 -7.06 4.67 12.65
N THR A 48 -8.28 5.20 12.80
CA THR A 48 -8.57 6.60 12.47
C THR A 48 -8.53 7.46 13.74
N ASN A 49 -7.81 8.57 13.68
CA ASN A 49 -7.77 9.60 14.71
C ASN A 49 -9.05 10.45 14.70
N PRO A 50 -9.36 11.19 15.77
CA PRO A 50 -10.56 12.03 15.81
C PRO A 50 -10.65 13.09 14.70
N ASN A 51 -9.51 13.57 14.19
CA ASN A 51 -9.41 14.52 13.07
C ASN A 51 -9.53 13.84 11.68
N GLY A 52 -9.65 12.51 11.62
CA GLY A 52 -9.77 11.72 10.38
C GLY A 52 -8.45 11.19 9.81
N THR A 53 -7.28 11.61 10.32
CA THR A 53 -5.98 11.07 9.90
C THR A 53 -5.83 9.61 10.34
N LEU A 54 -4.98 8.83 9.64
CA LEU A 54 -4.72 7.45 10.02
C LEU A 54 -3.56 7.36 11.01
N ALA A 55 -3.83 6.75 12.17
CA ALA A 55 -2.82 6.44 13.16
C ALA A 55 -1.82 5.41 12.65
N SER A 56 -0.52 5.61 12.90
CA SER A 56 0.55 4.66 12.54
C SER A 56 0.42 3.35 13.29
N TYR A 57 0.13 3.42 14.60
CA TYR A 57 -0.09 2.26 15.45
C TYR A 57 -1.46 2.28 16.09
N LEU A 58 -1.97 1.08 16.41
CA LEU A 58 -3.25 0.92 17.10
C LEU A 58 -3.20 1.46 18.53
N GLN A 59 -2.09 1.18 19.24
CA GLN A 59 -1.90 1.57 20.63
C GLN A 59 -1.26 2.96 20.74
N ASP A 60 -1.62 3.69 21.77
CA ASP A 60 -0.99 4.95 22.10
C ASP A 60 0.45 4.71 22.58
N ALA A 61 1.35 5.54 22.11
CA ALA A 61 2.74 5.62 22.55
C ALA A 61 3.30 7.00 22.19
N THR A 62 4.37 7.39 22.85
CA THR A 62 5.11 8.63 22.55
C THR A 62 6.59 8.31 22.37
N SER A 63 7.29 9.10 21.55
CA SER A 63 8.74 9.10 21.42
C SER A 63 9.27 10.50 21.63
N GLU A 64 10.39 10.63 22.34
CA GLU A 64 11.12 11.91 22.46
C GLU A 64 12.01 12.15 21.22
N GLU A 65 12.26 11.13 20.41
CA GLU A 65 13.06 11.21 19.19
C GLU A 65 12.16 11.60 18.01
N PRO A 66 12.37 12.77 17.36
CA PRO A 66 11.48 13.28 16.33
C PRO A 66 11.41 12.39 15.07
N ASP A 67 12.45 11.60 14.81
CA ASP A 67 12.52 10.71 13.65
C ASP A 67 11.92 9.32 13.91
N ILE A 68 11.51 9.04 15.16
CA ILE A 68 10.85 7.78 15.52
C ILE A 68 9.35 7.99 15.53
N VAL A 69 8.65 7.17 14.75
CA VAL A 69 7.18 7.15 14.75
C VAL A 69 6.67 6.36 15.94
N ALA A 70 5.78 6.95 16.72
CA ALA A 70 5.21 6.32 17.89
C ALA A 70 3.68 6.50 17.96
N GLY A 71 3.01 5.50 18.50
CA GLY A 71 1.60 5.58 18.83
C GLY A 71 0.71 6.01 17.66
N ARG A 72 -0.13 6.98 17.92
CA ARG A 72 -1.14 7.43 16.97
C ARG A 72 -0.71 8.60 16.09
N GLU A 73 0.59 8.87 15.99
CA GLU A 73 1.12 9.79 14.98
C GLU A 73 0.66 9.36 13.58
N ALA A 74 0.43 10.33 12.69
CA ALA A 74 -0.11 10.07 11.37
C ALA A 74 0.94 10.33 10.28
N LEU A 75 1.12 9.37 9.37
CA LEU A 75 2.13 9.43 8.31
C LEU A 75 1.50 9.74 6.95
N SER A 76 2.22 10.53 6.14
CA SER A 76 1.91 10.72 4.71
C SER A 76 1.91 9.39 3.94
N GLU A 77 2.72 8.41 4.38
CA GLU A 77 2.71 7.04 3.88
C GLU A 77 1.32 6.40 3.96
N SER A 78 0.69 6.46 5.14
CA SER A 78 -0.64 5.89 5.38
C SER A 78 -1.71 6.63 4.57
N LEU A 79 -1.62 7.96 4.47
CA LEU A 79 -2.50 8.78 3.65
C LEU A 79 -2.41 8.36 2.17
N GLY A 80 -1.19 8.27 1.62
CA GLY A 80 -0.97 7.88 0.23
C GLY A 80 -1.48 6.48 -0.08
N LEU A 81 -1.30 5.51 0.83
CA LEU A 81 -1.85 4.16 0.69
C LEU A 81 -3.39 4.15 0.75
N TRP A 82 -3.99 4.99 1.59
CA TRP A 82 -5.44 5.09 1.70
C TRP A 82 -6.05 5.75 0.46
N MET A 83 -5.36 6.74 -0.14
CA MET A 83 -5.71 7.29 -1.45
C MET A 83 -5.61 6.23 -2.56
N GLN A 84 -4.53 5.42 -2.59
CA GLN A 84 -4.40 4.31 -3.55
C GLN A 84 -5.51 3.26 -3.39
N TYR A 85 -5.91 2.96 -2.16
CA TYR A 85 -7.05 2.08 -1.91
C TYR A 85 -8.35 2.66 -2.47
N ALA A 86 -8.63 3.96 -2.25
CA ALA A 86 -9.80 4.63 -2.81
C ALA A 86 -9.84 4.55 -4.35
N ILE A 87 -8.70 4.81 -5.01
CA ILE A 87 -8.53 4.61 -6.47
C ILE A 87 -8.83 3.14 -6.85
N ALA A 88 -8.23 2.19 -6.14
CA ALA A 88 -8.42 0.77 -6.40
C ALA A 88 -9.88 0.34 -6.26
N LYS A 89 -10.64 0.92 -5.35
CA LYS A 89 -12.08 0.65 -5.14
C LYS A 89 -12.99 1.47 -6.05
N ASN A 90 -12.45 2.47 -6.78
CA ASN A 90 -13.22 3.50 -7.47
C ASN A 90 -14.18 4.23 -6.51
N ASP A 91 -13.69 4.54 -5.29
CA ASP A 91 -14.42 5.22 -4.22
C ASP A 91 -14.03 6.71 -4.19
N GLU A 92 -14.74 7.51 -4.99
CA GLU A 92 -14.49 8.95 -5.13
C GLU A 92 -14.70 9.69 -3.79
N ALA A 93 -15.68 9.28 -3.00
CA ALA A 93 -15.98 9.93 -1.71
C ALA A 93 -14.84 9.71 -0.70
N LEU A 94 -14.29 8.50 -0.63
CA LEU A 94 -13.14 8.20 0.20
C LEU A 94 -11.89 8.95 -0.28
N PHE A 95 -11.67 9.02 -1.61
CA PHE A 95 -10.56 9.78 -2.15
C PHE A 95 -10.66 11.26 -1.78
N LYS A 96 -11.84 11.87 -1.94
CA LYS A 96 -12.07 13.26 -1.57
C LYS A 96 -11.77 13.52 -0.09
N GLN A 97 -12.23 12.66 0.82
CA GLN A 97 -11.91 12.78 2.25
C GLN A 97 -10.40 12.81 2.48
N ASN A 98 -9.64 11.94 1.80
CA ASN A 98 -8.18 11.91 1.92
C ASN A 98 -7.51 13.14 1.28
N TYR A 99 -8.05 13.66 0.19
CA TYR A 99 -7.58 14.89 -0.43
C TYR A 99 -7.82 16.10 0.50
N ASP A 100 -8.97 16.16 1.16
CA ASP A 100 -9.26 17.19 2.15
C ASP A 100 -8.29 17.09 3.37
N LEU A 101 -7.93 15.87 3.82
CA LEU A 101 -6.92 15.68 4.85
C LEU A 101 -5.52 16.10 4.38
N LEU A 102 -5.12 15.77 3.15
CA LEU A 102 -3.86 16.21 2.56
C LEU A 102 -3.73 17.72 2.62
N THR A 103 -4.73 18.43 2.11
CA THR A 103 -4.71 19.90 2.00
C THR A 103 -4.87 20.61 3.33
N THR A 104 -5.52 19.97 4.31
CA THR A 104 -5.76 20.58 5.64
C THR A 104 -4.59 20.39 6.59
N TYR A 105 -3.96 19.21 6.59
CA TYR A 105 -3.00 18.85 7.65
C TYR A 105 -1.58 18.62 7.14
N TYR A 106 -1.41 18.00 5.97
CA TYR A 106 -0.07 17.57 5.49
C TYR A 106 0.61 18.57 4.57
N LEU A 107 -0.18 19.34 3.80
CA LEU A 107 0.37 20.29 2.83
C LEU A 107 0.82 21.57 3.53
N MET A 108 2.13 21.74 3.64
CA MET A 108 2.73 22.90 4.29
C MET A 108 2.69 24.16 3.40
N PRO A 109 2.82 25.37 3.98
CA PRO A 109 2.78 26.63 3.22
C PRO A 109 3.82 26.70 2.10
N GLN A 110 4.99 26.04 2.25
CA GLN A 110 6.06 25.93 1.26
C GLN A 110 5.76 24.89 0.16
N LYS A 111 4.55 24.32 0.13
CA LYS A 111 4.08 23.36 -0.87
C LYS A 111 4.87 22.05 -0.86
N TYR A 112 5.26 21.56 0.31
CA TYR A 112 5.71 20.19 0.53
C TYR A 112 4.76 19.44 1.43
N ILE A 113 4.84 18.12 1.43
CA ILE A 113 4.06 17.25 2.32
C ILE A 113 4.92 16.97 3.56
N ALA A 114 4.45 17.36 4.76
CA ALA A 114 5.06 16.93 6.00
C ALA A 114 4.87 15.41 6.13
N TRP A 115 5.96 14.66 6.31
CA TRP A 115 5.87 13.20 6.32
C TRP A 115 5.20 12.65 7.59
N LYS A 116 5.17 13.44 8.68
CA LYS A 116 4.63 13.03 9.99
C LYS A 116 3.84 14.17 10.64
N LEU A 117 2.71 13.81 11.24
CA LEU A 117 1.88 14.64 12.11
C LEU A 117 1.72 13.94 13.46
N ASP A 118 1.44 14.71 14.51
CA ASP A 118 0.91 14.13 15.75
C ASP A 118 -0.54 13.64 15.58
N ALA A 119 -1.13 13.09 16.63
CA ALA A 119 -2.51 12.59 16.61
C ALA A 119 -3.56 13.71 16.45
N GLU A 120 -3.22 14.94 16.77
CA GLU A 120 -4.04 16.14 16.65
C GLU A 120 -3.97 16.76 15.24
N GLY A 121 -2.97 16.39 14.43
CA GLY A 121 -2.78 16.86 13.06
C GLY A 121 -1.77 18.00 12.91
N GLU A 122 -0.98 18.26 13.94
CA GLU A 122 0.09 19.26 13.89
C GLU A 122 1.41 18.60 13.45
N SER A 123 2.19 19.31 12.62
CA SER A 123 3.51 18.82 12.21
C SER A 123 4.63 19.50 13.00
N SER A 124 5.49 18.68 13.59
CA SER A 124 6.77 19.11 14.16
C SER A 124 7.96 18.90 13.23
N VAL A 125 7.74 18.28 12.06
CA VAL A 125 8.81 17.98 11.10
C VAL A 125 8.81 18.99 9.95
N THR A 126 10.00 19.32 9.47
CA THR A 126 10.23 20.28 8.36
C THR A 126 10.72 19.59 7.10
N THR A 127 10.58 18.26 7.06
CA THR A 127 11.03 17.41 5.95
C THR A 127 9.84 16.75 5.26
N ASN A 128 10.03 16.43 3.96
CA ASN A 128 9.18 15.53 3.20
C ASN A 128 9.73 14.10 3.24
N ALA A 129 8.99 13.15 2.65
CA ALA A 129 9.46 11.81 2.33
C ALA A 129 9.15 11.50 0.85
N LEU A 130 10.16 11.37 0.03
CA LEU A 130 10.03 11.23 -1.44
C LEU A 130 9.08 10.10 -1.85
N GLY A 131 9.17 8.94 -1.18
CA GLY A 131 8.34 7.78 -1.53
C GLY A 131 6.85 8.06 -1.33
N ASP A 132 6.52 8.84 -0.32
CA ASP A 132 5.14 9.23 0.00
C ASP A 132 4.67 10.33 -0.95
N ASP A 133 5.54 11.31 -1.23
CA ASP A 133 5.24 12.38 -2.18
C ASP A 133 4.88 11.82 -3.56
N LEU A 134 5.72 10.92 -4.10
CA LEU A 134 5.46 10.30 -5.41
C LEU A 134 4.19 9.46 -5.40
N ARG A 135 3.94 8.70 -4.32
CA ARG A 135 2.71 7.92 -4.15
C ARG A 135 1.47 8.81 -4.14
N ILE A 136 1.50 9.92 -3.40
CA ILE A 136 0.39 10.87 -3.31
C ILE A 136 0.19 11.58 -4.63
N ILE A 137 1.24 12.10 -5.29
CA ILE A 137 1.15 12.71 -6.61
C ILE A 137 0.57 11.72 -7.63
N GLY A 138 1.05 10.48 -7.64
CA GLY A 138 0.50 9.43 -8.51
C GLY A 138 -0.99 9.14 -8.26
N ALA A 139 -1.42 9.18 -7.00
CA ALA A 139 -2.83 9.03 -6.63
C ALA A 139 -3.68 10.25 -7.07
N LEU A 140 -3.16 11.48 -6.93
CA LEU A 140 -3.81 12.71 -7.40
C LEU A 140 -4.02 12.66 -8.93
N LEU A 141 -2.99 12.32 -9.69
CA LEU A 141 -3.08 12.22 -11.15
C LEU A 141 -4.05 11.13 -11.60
N SER A 142 -4.00 9.96 -10.93
CA SER A 142 -4.96 8.87 -11.20
C SER A 142 -6.41 9.27 -10.91
N ALA A 143 -6.65 10.04 -9.85
CA ALA A 143 -7.98 10.56 -9.51
C ALA A 143 -8.50 11.52 -10.58
N ALA A 144 -7.63 12.40 -11.07
CA ALA A 144 -7.98 13.34 -12.14
C ALA A 144 -8.33 12.66 -13.47
N GLU A 145 -7.80 11.44 -13.72
CA GLU A 145 -8.19 10.61 -14.86
C GLU A 145 -9.52 9.88 -14.66
N LEU A 146 -9.84 9.51 -13.41
CA LEU A 146 -11.03 8.72 -13.09
C LEU A 146 -12.28 9.57 -12.87
N TRP A 147 -12.14 10.77 -12.26
CA TRP A 147 -13.26 11.58 -11.82
C TRP A 147 -13.14 13.03 -12.30
N GLU A 148 -14.25 13.62 -12.69
CA GLU A 148 -14.30 15.02 -13.12
C GLU A 148 -14.49 15.99 -11.94
N GLN A 149 -15.06 15.52 -10.82
CA GLN A 149 -15.23 16.35 -9.63
C GLN A 149 -13.87 16.69 -9.03
N ASP A 150 -13.69 17.94 -8.65
CA ASP A 150 -12.45 18.48 -8.06
C ASP A 150 -11.17 18.32 -8.92
N LYS A 151 -11.30 17.86 -10.18
CA LYS A 151 -10.17 17.55 -11.08
C LYS A 151 -9.17 18.72 -11.21
N ALA A 152 -9.66 19.94 -11.36
CA ALA A 152 -8.77 21.09 -11.51
C ALA A 152 -7.92 21.34 -10.26
N SER A 153 -8.52 21.26 -9.06
CA SER A 153 -7.82 21.46 -7.79
C SER A 153 -6.82 20.32 -7.51
N VAL A 154 -7.20 19.09 -7.85
CA VAL A 154 -6.33 17.91 -7.69
C VAL A 154 -5.11 18.00 -8.62
N LEU A 155 -5.30 18.41 -9.87
CA LEU A 155 -4.19 18.64 -10.83
C LEU A 155 -3.29 19.81 -10.40
N GLU A 156 -3.87 20.89 -9.90
CA GLU A 156 -3.09 22.03 -9.39
C GLU A 156 -2.22 21.60 -8.20
N THR A 157 -2.77 20.86 -7.26
CA THR A 157 -2.01 20.31 -6.11
C THR A 157 -0.88 19.39 -6.58
N ALA A 158 -1.14 18.48 -7.53
CA ALA A 158 -0.12 17.60 -8.08
C ALA A 158 1.02 18.41 -8.77
N ALA A 159 0.67 19.47 -9.50
CA ALA A 159 1.63 20.34 -10.16
C ALA A 159 2.47 21.15 -9.15
N GLU A 160 1.85 21.71 -8.10
CA GLU A 160 2.58 22.43 -7.04
C GLU A 160 3.57 21.50 -6.30
N LEU A 161 3.12 20.30 -5.90
CA LEU A 161 3.98 19.31 -5.27
C LEU A 161 5.14 18.89 -6.17
N THR A 162 4.88 18.60 -7.44
CA THR A 162 5.92 18.26 -8.42
C THR A 162 6.93 19.38 -8.60
N LYS A 163 6.45 20.63 -8.67
CA LYS A 163 7.32 21.79 -8.75
C LYS A 163 8.25 21.89 -7.53
N THR A 164 7.74 21.65 -6.33
CA THR A 164 8.54 21.64 -5.09
C THR A 164 9.58 20.52 -5.12
N LEU A 165 9.22 19.30 -5.55
CA LEU A 165 10.16 18.20 -5.73
C LEU A 165 11.28 18.58 -6.71
N ASN A 166 10.93 19.15 -7.87
CA ASN A 166 11.90 19.56 -8.89
C ASN A 166 12.84 20.67 -8.43
N GLN A 167 12.39 21.56 -7.54
CA GLN A 167 13.18 22.70 -7.08
C GLN A 167 14.03 22.40 -5.86
N SER A 168 13.56 21.55 -4.95
CA SER A 168 14.15 21.38 -3.61
C SER A 168 14.60 19.95 -3.31
N VAL A 169 13.91 18.92 -3.82
CA VAL A 169 14.15 17.53 -3.45
C VAL A 169 15.00 16.80 -4.50
N GLN A 170 15.93 17.53 -5.10
CA GLN A 170 16.87 17.00 -6.11
C GLN A 170 18.32 17.35 -5.76
N MET A 171 19.22 16.41 -6.05
CA MET A 171 20.66 16.60 -6.01
C MET A 171 21.30 15.85 -7.18
N GLU A 172 22.28 16.48 -7.85
CA GLU A 172 22.99 15.87 -8.99
C GLU A 172 22.06 15.34 -10.09
N GLY A 173 20.88 16.01 -10.23
CA GLY A 173 19.85 15.65 -11.21
C GLY A 173 19.00 14.41 -10.84
N TYR A 174 19.07 13.89 -9.62
CA TYR A 174 18.21 12.83 -9.11
C TYR A 174 17.36 13.34 -7.96
N TYR A 175 16.13 12.82 -7.81
CA TYR A 175 15.41 12.96 -6.57
C TYR A 175 16.19 12.29 -5.45
N VAL A 176 16.00 12.80 -4.22
CA VAL A 176 16.62 12.27 -3.00
C VAL A 176 15.55 12.03 -1.93
N ASP A 177 15.88 11.22 -0.94
CA ASP A 177 14.91 10.70 0.03
C ASP A 177 14.13 11.80 0.74
N PHE A 178 14.77 12.94 1.05
CA PHE A 178 14.13 14.09 1.69
C PHE A 178 14.89 15.40 1.46
N HIS A 179 14.18 16.50 1.73
CA HIS A 179 14.73 17.85 1.88
C HIS A 179 14.18 18.46 3.19
N ASP A 180 15.04 19.11 3.94
CA ASP A 180 14.64 19.87 5.12
C ASP A 180 14.39 21.34 4.73
N PHE A 181 13.11 21.73 4.72
CA PHE A 181 12.66 23.06 4.31
C PHE A 181 12.97 24.16 5.33
N SER A 182 13.45 23.82 6.53
CA SER A 182 13.86 24.80 7.55
C SER A 182 15.30 25.27 7.38
N ASN A 183 16.20 24.38 6.93
CA ASN A 183 17.63 24.64 6.85
C ASN A 183 18.23 24.45 5.44
N GLY A 184 17.44 23.94 4.48
CA GLY A 184 17.85 23.74 3.09
C GLY A 184 18.76 22.52 2.88
N ILE A 185 18.85 21.59 3.84
CA ILE A 185 19.67 20.38 3.71
C ILE A 185 18.86 19.28 3.02
N SER A 186 19.44 18.67 2.00
CA SER A 186 18.89 17.49 1.32
C SER A 186 19.70 16.25 1.63
N SER A 187 19.06 15.09 1.59
CA SER A 187 19.74 13.80 1.51
C SER A 187 20.61 13.72 0.25
N ASP A 188 21.67 12.95 0.29
CA ASP A 188 22.46 12.54 -0.89
C ASP A 188 22.11 11.11 -1.36
N THR A 189 21.07 10.54 -0.78
CA THR A 189 20.64 9.16 -0.97
C THR A 189 19.26 9.13 -1.64
N LEU A 190 19.09 8.20 -2.58
CA LEU A 190 17.81 7.79 -3.14
C LEU A 190 17.54 6.35 -2.80
N SER A 191 16.60 6.09 -1.92
CA SER A 191 16.08 4.76 -1.61
C SER A 191 15.39 4.17 -2.84
N LEU A 192 15.80 2.98 -3.30
CA LEU A 192 15.27 2.40 -4.54
C LEU A 192 13.78 2.03 -4.42
N ALA A 193 13.30 1.75 -3.21
CA ALA A 193 11.88 1.55 -2.93
C ALA A 193 11.03 2.82 -3.10
N TYR A 194 11.66 4.01 -3.11
CA TYR A 194 10.97 5.28 -3.32
C TYR A 194 10.80 5.65 -4.80
N VAL A 195 11.45 4.93 -5.71
CA VAL A 195 11.35 5.17 -7.16
C VAL A 195 10.02 4.64 -7.69
N ASP A 196 8.95 5.40 -7.56
CA ASP A 196 7.61 5.04 -8.05
C ASP A 196 7.49 5.30 -9.56
N LEU A 197 7.82 4.29 -10.37
CA LEU A 197 7.77 4.39 -11.82
C LEU A 197 6.36 4.71 -12.39
N PRO A 198 5.26 4.13 -11.89
CA PRO A 198 3.92 4.53 -12.28
C PRO A 198 3.64 6.02 -12.04
N ALA A 199 4.01 6.56 -10.88
CA ALA A 199 3.84 7.97 -10.56
C ALA A 199 4.68 8.85 -11.49
N LEU A 200 5.97 8.55 -11.67
CA LEU A 200 6.86 9.28 -12.58
C LEU A 200 6.35 9.28 -14.02
N LYS A 201 5.79 8.14 -14.48
CA LYS A 201 5.17 8.06 -15.81
C LYS A 201 3.94 8.96 -15.93
N ALA A 202 3.06 8.95 -14.92
CA ALA A 202 1.88 9.80 -14.91
C ALA A 202 2.28 11.30 -14.87
N MET A 203 3.27 11.66 -14.05
CA MET A 203 3.79 13.02 -13.97
C MET A 203 4.34 13.50 -15.32
N GLU A 204 5.09 12.67 -16.06
CA GLU A 204 5.59 12.99 -17.39
C GLU A 204 4.46 13.10 -18.42
N GLN A 205 3.46 12.23 -18.37
CA GLN A 205 2.26 12.27 -19.25
C GLN A 205 1.42 13.54 -19.04
N HIS A 206 1.41 14.09 -17.82
CA HIS A 206 0.76 15.35 -17.49
C HIS A 206 1.69 16.59 -17.67
N GLU A 207 2.84 16.40 -18.32
CA GLU A 207 3.81 17.47 -18.61
C GLU A 207 4.37 18.18 -17.35
N LEU A 208 4.38 17.46 -16.21
CA LEU A 208 4.92 17.96 -14.94
C LEU A 208 6.42 17.68 -14.79
N LEU A 209 6.96 16.77 -15.61
CA LEU A 209 8.38 16.41 -15.66
C LEU A 209 8.94 16.61 -17.07
N GLU A 210 10.23 16.83 -17.14
CA GLU A 210 10.94 16.85 -18.42
C GLU A 210 10.85 15.49 -19.13
N PRO A 211 10.66 15.49 -20.47
CA PRO A 211 10.62 14.25 -21.24
C PRO A 211 11.87 13.38 -21.02
N GLY A 212 11.67 12.07 -20.83
CA GLY A 212 12.74 11.11 -20.56
C GLY A 212 13.05 10.92 -19.07
N THR A 213 12.40 11.65 -18.18
CA THR A 213 12.57 11.45 -16.73
C THR A 213 12.12 10.05 -16.28
N TYR A 214 10.96 9.59 -16.74
CA TYR A 214 10.50 8.23 -16.48
C TYR A 214 11.49 7.16 -16.97
N GLU A 215 12.03 7.33 -18.20
CA GLU A 215 13.00 6.38 -18.75
C GLU A 215 14.30 6.36 -17.93
N LYS A 216 14.80 7.52 -17.51
CA LYS A 216 16.00 7.65 -16.68
C LYS A 216 15.90 6.81 -15.40
N TYR A 217 14.80 6.94 -14.65
CA TYR A 217 14.60 6.15 -13.42
C TYR A 217 14.30 4.67 -13.72
N GLY A 218 13.59 4.40 -14.80
CA GLY A 218 13.34 3.04 -15.29
C GLY A 218 14.66 2.34 -15.65
N ASP A 219 15.57 3.01 -16.35
CA ASP A 219 16.88 2.46 -16.70
C ASP A 219 17.77 2.28 -15.47
N MET A 220 17.71 3.19 -14.51
CA MET A 220 18.40 3.04 -13.23
C MET A 220 17.97 1.77 -12.51
N LEU A 221 16.66 1.50 -12.39
CA LEU A 221 16.17 0.27 -11.75
C LEU A 221 16.47 -0.99 -12.58
N LYS A 222 16.38 -0.94 -13.91
CA LYS A 222 16.67 -2.09 -14.78
C LYS A 222 18.16 -2.45 -14.81
N SER A 223 19.05 -1.47 -14.66
CA SER A 223 20.51 -1.63 -14.73
C SER A 223 21.18 -1.80 -13.36
N MET A 224 20.44 -1.67 -12.25
CA MET A 224 21.02 -1.85 -10.93
C MET A 224 21.59 -3.26 -10.77
N PRO A 225 22.80 -3.40 -10.22
CA PRO A 225 23.40 -4.71 -10.00
C PRO A 225 22.68 -5.43 -8.84
N ASP A 226 22.30 -6.68 -9.08
CA ASP A 226 21.74 -7.54 -8.03
C ASP A 226 22.79 -8.58 -7.56
N ASP A 227 22.54 -9.21 -6.42
CA ASP A 227 23.37 -10.31 -5.90
C ASP A 227 22.91 -11.69 -6.41
N GLY A 228 22.03 -11.71 -7.42
CA GLY A 228 21.37 -12.90 -7.94
C GLY A 228 19.97 -13.12 -7.38
N VAL A 229 19.57 -12.39 -6.32
CA VAL A 229 18.22 -12.42 -5.72
C VAL A 229 17.77 -11.02 -5.33
N PHE A 230 18.55 -10.31 -4.51
CA PHE A 230 18.15 -9.05 -3.88
C PHE A 230 18.79 -7.85 -4.56
N TYR A 231 18.01 -6.79 -4.64
CA TYR A 231 18.42 -5.48 -5.13
C TYR A 231 19.24 -4.70 -4.10
N PRO A 232 20.01 -3.68 -4.51
CA PRO A 232 20.57 -2.70 -3.59
C PRO A 232 19.45 -2.03 -2.77
N LYS A 233 19.79 -1.47 -1.62
CA LYS A 233 18.86 -0.69 -0.80
C LYS A 233 18.63 0.69 -1.38
N SER A 234 19.72 1.38 -1.74
CA SER A 234 19.68 2.76 -2.18
C SER A 234 20.79 3.07 -3.16
N PHE A 235 20.72 4.27 -3.72
CA PHE A 235 21.73 4.88 -4.62
C PHE A 235 22.20 6.19 -4.01
N ASN A 236 23.52 6.36 -3.82
CA ASN A 236 24.09 7.64 -3.45
C ASN A 236 24.24 8.49 -4.71
N VAL A 237 23.53 9.61 -4.77
CA VAL A 237 23.44 10.42 -5.97
C VAL A 237 24.71 11.24 -6.23
N THR A 238 25.54 11.50 -5.23
CA THR A 238 26.80 12.22 -5.35
C THR A 238 27.92 11.32 -5.85
N SER A 239 28.11 10.16 -5.20
CA SER A 239 29.17 9.21 -5.60
C SER A 239 28.76 8.31 -6.77
N LYS A 240 27.49 8.32 -7.19
CA LYS A 240 26.91 7.46 -8.24
C LYS A 240 27.11 5.96 -7.94
N THR A 241 27.00 5.58 -6.67
CA THR A 241 27.19 4.19 -6.22
C THR A 241 25.94 3.61 -5.58
N TYR A 242 25.72 2.30 -5.79
CA TYR A 242 24.66 1.57 -5.09
C TYR A 242 25.12 1.13 -3.70
N ILE A 243 24.21 1.22 -2.74
CA ILE A 243 24.43 0.86 -1.35
C ILE A 243 23.62 -0.42 -1.04
N TYR A 244 24.26 -1.35 -0.34
CA TYR A 244 23.69 -2.63 0.02
C TYR A 244 23.60 -2.74 1.54
N ASP A 245 22.54 -3.38 2.01
CA ASP A 245 22.35 -3.77 3.40
C ASP A 245 22.67 -5.26 3.60
N ASP A 246 23.26 -5.62 4.73
CA ASP A 246 23.53 -7.03 5.08
C ASP A 246 22.25 -7.78 5.46
N LYS A 247 21.29 -7.07 6.06
CA LYS A 247 19.95 -7.55 6.42
C LYS A 247 18.94 -6.90 5.50
N VAL A 248 18.52 -7.66 4.51
CA VAL A 248 17.60 -7.20 3.46
C VAL A 248 16.17 -7.17 3.99
N ASN A 249 15.54 -6.01 3.98
CA ASN A 249 14.11 -5.86 4.26
C ASN A 249 13.29 -6.34 3.06
N LEU A 250 12.43 -7.33 3.24
CA LEU A 250 11.68 -7.90 2.14
C LEU A 250 10.58 -6.95 1.60
N ILE A 251 10.08 -6.02 2.41
CA ILE A 251 9.14 -4.99 1.96
C ILE A 251 9.78 -4.11 0.88
N ASP A 252 10.99 -3.58 1.14
CA ASP A 252 11.71 -2.74 0.17
C ASP A 252 11.95 -3.48 -1.14
N GLN A 253 12.37 -4.74 -1.05
CA GLN A 253 12.62 -5.60 -2.22
C GLN A 253 11.35 -5.82 -3.04
N LEU A 254 10.22 -6.03 -2.38
CA LEU A 254 8.93 -6.22 -3.03
C LEU A 254 8.38 -4.94 -3.65
N ILE A 255 8.63 -3.78 -3.06
CA ILE A 255 8.25 -2.49 -3.64
C ILE A 255 9.05 -2.27 -4.93
N VAL A 256 10.37 -2.41 -4.90
CA VAL A 256 11.23 -2.33 -6.10
C VAL A 256 10.77 -3.32 -7.18
N ALA A 257 10.52 -4.58 -6.80
CA ALA A 257 10.05 -5.60 -7.74
C ALA A 257 8.69 -5.25 -8.36
N ASN A 258 7.78 -4.65 -7.59
CA ASN A 258 6.48 -4.19 -8.07
C ASN A 258 6.62 -3.05 -9.09
N HIS A 259 7.59 -2.14 -8.92
CA HIS A 259 7.89 -1.09 -9.89
C HIS A 259 8.54 -1.67 -11.15
N LEU A 260 9.52 -2.55 -11.01
CA LEU A 260 10.13 -3.26 -12.15
C LEU A 260 9.11 -4.05 -12.97
N ALA A 261 8.15 -4.71 -12.31
CA ALA A 261 7.10 -5.48 -12.99
C ALA A 261 6.19 -4.63 -13.88
N THR A 262 6.19 -3.30 -13.74
CA THR A 262 5.47 -2.38 -14.65
C THR A 262 6.27 -2.07 -15.93
N THR A 263 7.53 -2.47 -15.99
CA THR A 263 8.41 -2.33 -17.16
C THR A 263 8.48 -3.62 -17.97
N SER A 264 9.31 -3.63 -19.02
CA SER A 264 9.64 -4.87 -19.74
C SER A 264 10.58 -5.81 -18.97
N HIS A 265 11.19 -5.33 -17.88
CA HIS A 265 12.11 -6.10 -17.06
C HIS A 265 11.35 -6.80 -15.93
N LYS A 266 11.31 -8.15 -15.98
CA LYS A 266 10.62 -8.93 -14.95
C LYS A 266 11.56 -9.28 -13.80
N PRO A 267 11.10 -9.18 -12.55
CA PRO A 267 11.89 -9.53 -11.35
C PRO A 267 11.94 -11.04 -11.09
N ASP A 268 12.29 -11.83 -12.11
CA ASP A 268 12.16 -13.30 -12.11
C ASP A 268 13.01 -14.00 -11.04
N LYS A 269 14.19 -13.46 -10.70
CA LYS A 269 15.07 -14.01 -9.68
C LYS A 269 14.44 -13.93 -8.30
N LEU A 270 13.96 -12.74 -7.92
CA LEU A 270 13.25 -12.54 -6.65
C LEU A 270 11.96 -13.37 -6.60
N ILE A 271 11.15 -13.39 -7.67
CA ILE A 271 9.94 -14.21 -7.73
C ILE A 271 10.27 -15.70 -7.53
N SER A 272 11.31 -16.19 -8.16
CA SER A 272 11.75 -17.59 -8.03
C SER A 272 12.20 -17.91 -6.60
N PHE A 273 12.93 -17.00 -5.98
CA PHE A 273 13.35 -17.10 -4.57
C PHE A 273 12.11 -17.14 -3.65
N LEU A 274 11.17 -16.21 -3.77
CA LEU A 274 9.97 -16.14 -2.94
C LEU A 274 9.09 -17.40 -3.09
N LYS A 275 8.92 -17.91 -4.30
CA LYS A 275 8.20 -19.16 -4.55
C LYS A 275 8.86 -20.35 -3.89
N LYS A 276 10.20 -20.44 -3.95
CA LYS A 276 10.99 -21.50 -3.29
C LYS A 276 10.84 -21.41 -1.77
N GLU A 277 11.03 -20.23 -1.19
CA GLU A 277 10.88 -19.99 0.26
C GLU A 277 9.48 -20.39 0.73
N PHE A 278 8.43 -19.87 0.10
CA PHE A 278 7.04 -20.18 0.46
C PHE A 278 6.72 -21.67 0.29
N LYS A 279 7.23 -22.33 -0.76
CA LYS A 279 7.05 -23.78 -0.95
C LYS A 279 7.73 -24.60 0.15
N THR A 280 8.93 -24.21 0.53
CA THR A 280 9.82 -24.99 1.44
C THR A 280 9.49 -24.73 2.89
N ARG A 281 9.36 -23.45 3.29
CA ARG A 281 9.17 -23.01 4.67
C ARG A 281 7.72 -22.75 5.03
N LYS A 282 6.82 -22.64 4.02
CA LYS A 282 5.42 -22.23 4.15
C LYS A 282 5.26 -20.81 4.68
N GLN A 283 6.31 -20.00 4.62
CA GLN A 283 6.32 -18.63 5.10
C GLN A 283 7.29 -17.76 4.29
N LEU A 284 7.10 -16.44 4.35
CA LEU A 284 8.03 -15.41 3.89
C LEU A 284 8.45 -14.58 5.10
N ALA A 285 9.73 -14.64 5.48
CA ALA A 285 10.25 -13.86 6.59
C ALA A 285 10.33 -12.37 6.23
N GLY A 286 10.18 -11.49 7.22
CA GLY A 286 10.28 -10.04 7.01
C GLY A 286 11.66 -9.57 6.57
N GLN A 287 12.73 -10.30 6.94
CA GLN A 287 14.12 -9.96 6.62
C GLN A 287 14.97 -11.21 6.31
N TYR A 288 15.92 -11.04 5.40
CA TYR A 288 16.87 -12.06 4.97
C TYR A 288 18.30 -11.55 5.04
N LYS A 289 19.23 -12.46 5.29
CA LYS A 289 20.65 -12.16 5.21
C LYS A 289 21.09 -12.15 3.73
N ARG A 290 21.76 -11.09 3.29
CA ARG A 290 22.17 -10.95 1.90
C ARG A 290 23.12 -12.05 1.44
N SER A 291 24.10 -12.42 2.27
CA SER A 291 25.20 -13.30 1.87
C SER A 291 24.79 -14.75 1.57
N ASP A 292 23.71 -15.26 2.18
CA ASP A 292 23.28 -16.66 2.05
C ASP A 292 21.77 -16.82 1.88
N HIS A 293 21.03 -15.70 1.83
CA HIS A 293 19.58 -15.62 1.64
C HIS A 293 18.78 -16.37 2.74
N THR A 294 19.36 -16.55 3.94
CA THR A 294 18.66 -17.16 5.08
C THR A 294 17.82 -16.13 5.83
N PRO A 295 16.65 -16.50 6.39
CA PRO A 295 15.87 -15.61 7.24
C PRO A 295 16.68 -15.17 8.47
N VAL A 296 16.65 -13.88 8.81
CA VAL A 296 17.25 -13.34 10.04
C VAL A 296 16.23 -13.04 11.12
N VAL A 297 14.95 -13.13 10.78
CA VAL A 297 13.81 -12.96 11.69
C VAL A 297 12.83 -14.11 11.51
N ALA A 298 12.10 -14.42 12.58
CA ALA A 298 11.06 -15.46 12.55
C ALA A 298 9.66 -14.91 12.23
N TYR A 299 9.47 -13.58 12.33
CA TYR A 299 8.16 -12.99 12.09
C TYR A 299 7.85 -12.88 10.59
N GLU A 300 6.57 -12.97 10.30
CA GLU A 300 5.96 -12.68 9.01
C GLU A 300 5.20 -11.36 9.11
N SER A 301 5.11 -10.62 8.01
CA SER A 301 4.33 -9.37 7.95
C SER A 301 3.21 -9.52 6.91
N PRO A 302 1.98 -9.14 7.25
CA PRO A 302 0.87 -9.07 6.29
C PRO A 302 1.20 -8.22 5.07
N SER A 303 1.97 -7.14 5.23
CA SER A 303 2.42 -6.27 4.14
C SER A 303 3.34 -6.97 3.15
N VAL A 304 4.21 -7.87 3.63
CA VAL A 304 5.05 -8.70 2.75
C VAL A 304 4.17 -9.55 1.84
N TYR A 305 3.12 -10.15 2.38
CA TYR A 305 2.18 -10.94 1.57
C TYR A 305 1.35 -10.06 0.66
N GLY A 306 0.87 -8.90 1.11
CA GLY A 306 0.16 -7.95 0.29
C GLY A 306 0.96 -7.53 -0.94
N LEU A 307 2.21 -7.12 -0.75
CA LEU A 307 3.12 -6.75 -1.83
C LEU A 307 3.48 -7.93 -2.74
N ALA A 308 3.65 -9.14 -2.19
CA ALA A 308 3.91 -10.34 -2.98
C ALA A 308 2.69 -10.75 -3.83
N ILE A 309 1.46 -10.54 -3.34
CA ILE A 309 0.22 -10.75 -4.10
C ILE A 309 0.16 -9.77 -5.28
N LEU A 310 0.43 -8.48 -5.05
CA LEU A 310 0.48 -7.46 -6.11
C LEU A 310 1.52 -7.83 -7.18
N LEU A 311 2.70 -8.28 -6.77
CA LEU A 311 3.75 -8.75 -7.67
C LEU A 311 3.30 -9.98 -8.46
N ALA A 312 2.63 -10.93 -7.84
CA ALA A 312 2.11 -12.13 -8.51
C ALA A 312 1.05 -11.77 -9.56
N ILE A 313 0.16 -10.82 -9.27
CA ILE A 313 -0.85 -10.31 -10.22
C ILE A 313 -0.16 -9.67 -11.44
N LYS A 314 0.79 -8.75 -11.19
CA LYS A 314 1.55 -8.06 -12.26
C LYS A 314 2.38 -9.02 -13.10
N SER A 315 2.81 -10.14 -12.52
CA SER A 315 3.57 -11.20 -13.21
C SER A 315 2.68 -12.23 -13.92
N GLY A 316 1.35 -12.08 -13.86
CA GLY A 316 0.40 -12.99 -14.51
C GLY A 316 0.29 -14.37 -13.85
N ASP A 317 0.54 -14.48 -12.53
CA ASP A 317 0.43 -15.72 -11.77
C ASP A 317 -0.69 -15.66 -10.70
N PRO A 318 -1.97 -15.74 -11.12
CA PRO A 318 -3.11 -15.68 -10.20
C PRO A 318 -3.16 -16.87 -9.23
N LYS A 319 -2.58 -18.00 -9.62
CA LYS A 319 -2.54 -19.19 -8.76
C LYS A 319 -1.65 -18.94 -7.54
N TRP A 320 -0.49 -18.37 -7.76
CA TRP A 320 0.42 -18.00 -6.68
C TRP A 320 -0.15 -16.85 -5.85
N ALA A 321 -0.72 -15.82 -6.47
CA ALA A 321 -1.42 -14.74 -5.77
C ALA A 321 -2.50 -15.27 -4.81
N LYS A 322 -3.32 -16.25 -5.25
CA LYS A 322 -4.34 -16.88 -4.41
C LYS A 322 -3.75 -17.69 -3.26
N GLN A 323 -2.62 -18.38 -3.46
CA GLN A 323 -1.93 -19.11 -2.38
C GLN A 323 -1.43 -18.15 -1.30
N LEU A 324 -0.79 -17.04 -1.71
CA LEU A 324 -0.32 -15.99 -0.79
C LEU A 324 -1.49 -15.33 -0.05
N TYR A 325 -2.57 -15.02 -0.75
CA TYR A 325 -3.79 -14.46 -0.16
C TYR A 325 -4.38 -15.37 0.92
N ASN A 326 -4.54 -16.66 0.63
CA ASN A 326 -5.07 -17.62 1.60
C ASN A 326 -4.20 -17.74 2.86
N HIS A 327 -2.89 -17.53 2.74
CA HIS A 327 -1.98 -17.49 3.87
C HIS A 327 -2.11 -16.15 4.62
N MET A 328 -2.07 -15.03 3.91
CA MET A 328 -2.17 -13.70 4.47
C MET A 328 -3.39 -13.51 5.36
N ILE A 329 -4.57 -13.96 4.90
CA ILE A 329 -5.81 -13.80 5.68
C ILE A 329 -5.84 -14.61 6.98
N THR A 330 -4.95 -15.60 7.16
CA THR A 330 -4.83 -16.32 8.43
C THR A 330 -4.27 -15.47 9.56
N PHE A 331 -3.63 -14.33 9.23
CA PHE A 331 -3.12 -13.36 10.20
C PHE A 331 -4.18 -12.38 10.69
N ARG A 332 -5.37 -12.34 10.08
CA ARG A 332 -6.46 -11.50 10.59
C ARG A 332 -6.79 -11.90 12.02
N SER A 333 -6.94 -10.89 12.87
CA SER A 333 -7.21 -11.06 14.28
C SER A 333 -8.48 -11.87 14.54
N GLN A 334 -8.38 -12.83 15.45
CA GLN A 334 -9.53 -13.54 16.02
C GLN A 334 -10.05 -12.86 17.30
N ASP A 335 -9.39 -11.78 17.75
CA ASP A 335 -9.84 -10.98 18.88
C ASP A 335 -11.14 -10.25 18.51
N PRO A 336 -12.24 -10.46 19.23
CA PRO A 336 -13.52 -9.81 18.97
C PRO A 336 -13.46 -8.28 19.11
N ASN A 337 -12.45 -7.73 19.80
CA ASN A 337 -12.23 -6.29 19.89
C ASN A 337 -11.64 -5.69 18.61
N TYR A 338 -11.01 -6.51 17.77
CA TYR A 338 -10.30 -6.05 16.56
C TYR A 338 -10.68 -6.87 15.33
N PRO A 339 -11.98 -7.03 15.02
CA PRO A 339 -12.42 -7.87 13.91
C PRO A 339 -11.91 -7.30 12.57
N GLY A 340 -11.29 -8.18 11.77
CA GLY A 340 -10.82 -7.84 10.43
C GLY A 340 -9.45 -7.15 10.36
N GLY A 341 -8.87 -6.74 11.47
CA GLY A 341 -7.53 -6.15 11.54
C GLY A 341 -6.43 -7.22 11.55
N TYR A 342 -5.25 -6.84 11.10
CA TYR A 342 -4.03 -7.65 11.24
C TYR A 342 -3.31 -7.22 12.52
N VAL A 343 -3.80 -7.74 13.66
CA VAL A 343 -3.38 -7.31 15.01
C VAL A 343 -2.57 -8.43 15.69
N PHE A 344 -1.40 -8.09 16.20
CA PHE A 344 -0.49 -8.99 16.89
C PHE A 344 -0.19 -8.45 18.29
N ASN A 345 -0.42 -9.25 19.33
CA ASN A 345 -0.21 -8.85 20.72
C ASN A 345 -0.91 -7.52 21.10
N GLY A 346 -2.13 -7.31 20.59
CA GLY A 346 -2.93 -6.12 20.88
C GLY A 346 -2.49 -4.85 20.15
N ASN A 347 -1.53 -4.92 19.22
CA ASN A 347 -1.08 -3.78 18.42
C ASN A 347 -0.92 -4.13 16.94
N THR A 348 -0.89 -3.13 16.08
CA THR A 348 -0.60 -3.25 14.65
C THR A 348 -0.10 -1.92 14.10
N HIS A 349 0.59 -1.96 12.99
CA HIS A 349 0.94 -0.79 12.19
C HIS A 349 -0.07 -0.61 11.04
N ALA A 350 -0.38 0.65 10.67
CA ALA A 350 -1.29 0.96 9.57
C ALA A 350 -0.87 0.27 8.26
N PHE A 351 0.41 0.26 7.97
CA PHE A 351 1.01 -0.38 6.81
C PHE A 351 0.62 -1.86 6.67
N ASP A 352 0.63 -2.61 7.79
CA ASP A 352 0.26 -4.02 7.83
C ASP A 352 -1.24 -4.29 7.62
N ASN A 353 -2.06 -3.25 7.55
CA ASN A 353 -3.48 -3.33 7.20
C ASN A 353 -3.74 -2.79 5.79
N LEU A 354 -3.05 -1.72 5.38
CA LEU A 354 -3.31 -1.02 4.12
C LEU A 354 -2.80 -1.79 2.89
N PHE A 355 -1.57 -2.34 2.91
CA PHE A 355 -1.07 -3.15 1.79
C PHE A 355 -1.88 -4.44 1.58
N PRO A 356 -2.21 -5.23 2.63
CA PRO A 356 -3.15 -6.34 2.49
C PRO A 356 -4.48 -5.94 1.86
N LEU A 357 -5.04 -4.80 2.26
CA LEU A 357 -6.30 -4.31 1.76
C LEU A 357 -6.26 -3.95 0.27
N ILE A 358 -5.21 -3.25 -0.17
CA ILE A 358 -4.97 -2.93 -1.59
C ILE A 358 -4.80 -4.23 -2.39
N ALA A 359 -3.98 -5.16 -1.88
CA ALA A 359 -3.72 -6.43 -2.54
C ALA A 359 -4.98 -7.31 -2.69
N GLU A 360 -5.81 -7.37 -1.66
CA GLU A 360 -7.11 -8.06 -1.70
C GLU A 360 -8.03 -7.46 -2.76
N THR A 361 -8.09 -6.12 -2.81
CA THR A 361 -8.90 -5.39 -3.79
C THR A 361 -8.44 -5.67 -5.22
N GLU A 362 -7.14 -5.58 -5.48
CA GLU A 362 -6.58 -5.84 -6.81
C GLU A 362 -6.71 -7.32 -7.22
N LEU A 363 -6.56 -8.26 -6.28
CA LEU A 363 -6.78 -9.68 -6.56
C LEU A 363 -8.24 -9.96 -6.93
N GLN A 364 -9.20 -9.37 -6.21
CA GLN A 364 -10.62 -9.50 -6.53
C GLN A 364 -10.95 -8.97 -7.93
N LYS A 365 -10.41 -7.80 -8.30
CA LYS A 365 -10.55 -7.25 -9.65
C LYS A 365 -9.97 -8.17 -10.71
N TYR A 366 -8.78 -8.69 -10.46
CA TYR A 366 -8.09 -9.58 -11.41
C TYR A 366 -8.86 -10.88 -11.65
N LEU A 367 -9.47 -11.46 -10.61
CA LEU A 367 -10.24 -12.71 -10.71
C LEU A 367 -11.64 -12.52 -11.32
N ARG A 368 -12.15 -11.29 -11.41
CA ARG A 368 -13.44 -10.97 -12.07
C ARG A 368 -13.31 -10.74 -13.59
N LYS A 369 -12.08 -10.49 -14.08
CA LYS A 369 -11.76 -10.36 -15.52
C LYS A 369 -11.64 -11.72 -16.18
#